data_9807840668ad7cba993c4a20c87d4727
#
_entry.id   9807840668ad7cba993c4a20c87d4727
#
_cell.length_a   1.000
_cell.length_b   1.000
_cell.length_c   1.000
_cell.angle_alpha   90.00
_cell.angle_beta   90.00
_cell.angle_gamma   90.00
#
_symmetry.space_group_name_H-M   'P 1'
#
loop_
_entity.id
_entity.type
_entity.pdbx_description
1 polymer ?
#
loop_
_entity_poly.entity_id
_entity_poly.type
_entity_poly.pdbx_seq_one_letter_code
_entity_poly.pdbx_strand_id
1 'polypeptide(L)'
;MNTAEFTSKYYIDRRGSHSRKWDGQHLKFSRTDLLPLWVADMDFMPPQCIQNAICNYVKANPLGYTIINPNYIDAVISWYKRRHHCNLQEDWLTSAPNVITGIMWCIGAFTKPNDSIAVLSPVYGAFDTSASDAQRHIIAVPMKRNEDNRYTVDYETFEIAIIEHDVKLFIHCNPHNPIGHVWTEEEMGQLFSICRQHNVFIISDEIHQDLITGPTAFTSSLTVKSGAYVDNMIAMSSLSKSFNMASLHHAEVIIPNEKLRSQFNAYKAHVYHTDSDVIAETAITAAYTHPEAEAWLTDVLAMVRENYEYLCRELCTALPKIRISPMDGTYLAWIDFSAYVKPEDMHDLFENKCHLAPSFGEWFGGESYATFVRLNLATSLENIKSATHSIIRNI
;
A
#
# COMPACT_ATOMS: atom_id res chain seq x y z
N MET A 1 -21.11 11.01 6.45
CA MET A 1 -21.19 12.49 6.51
C MET A 1 -20.73 13.08 5.18
N ASN A 2 -20.91 14.39 4.92
CA ASN A 2 -20.29 14.98 3.74
C ASN A 2 -18.79 15.25 3.98
N THR A 3 -18.04 15.49 2.90
CA THR A 3 -16.57 15.63 2.94
C THR A 3 -16.09 16.84 3.73
N ALA A 4 -16.84 17.94 3.73
CA ALA A 4 -16.51 19.14 4.52
C ALA A 4 -16.70 18.87 6.03
N GLU A 5 -17.77 18.19 6.42
CA GLU A 5 -17.99 17.74 7.81
C GLU A 5 -16.93 16.75 8.26
N PHE A 6 -16.55 15.79 7.38
CA PHE A 6 -15.48 14.84 7.65
C PHE A 6 -14.16 15.55 7.91
N THR A 7 -13.78 16.46 7.01
CA THR A 7 -12.55 17.26 7.16
C THR A 7 -12.57 18.08 8.45
N SER A 8 -13.68 18.78 8.75
CA SER A 8 -13.80 19.57 9.99
C SER A 8 -13.65 18.74 11.26
N LYS A 9 -14.08 17.48 11.23
CA LYS A 9 -14.05 16.59 12.40
C LYS A 9 -12.71 15.87 12.58
N TYR A 10 -12.07 15.44 11.50
CA TYR A 10 -10.95 14.51 11.57
C TYR A 10 -9.62 15.06 11.07
N TYR A 11 -9.61 16.13 10.25
CA TYR A 11 -8.36 16.72 9.77
C TYR A 11 -7.55 17.29 10.93
N ILE A 12 -6.23 17.03 10.91
CA ILE A 12 -5.32 17.56 11.91
C ILE A 12 -4.03 18.08 11.24
N ASP A 13 -3.57 19.25 11.68
CA ASP A 13 -2.22 19.72 11.38
C ASP A 13 -1.22 18.88 12.17
N ARG A 14 -0.36 18.16 11.47
CA ARG A 14 0.59 17.22 12.08
C ARG A 14 1.98 17.81 12.29
N ARG A 15 2.18 19.09 12.04
CA ARG A 15 3.46 19.77 12.32
C ARG A 15 3.77 19.73 13.82
N GLY A 16 5.03 19.45 14.16
CA GLY A 16 5.47 19.32 15.55
C GLY A 16 5.02 18.04 16.26
N SER A 17 4.45 17.08 15.54
CA SER A 17 4.04 15.78 16.08
C SER A 17 5.07 14.67 15.84
N HIS A 18 6.26 15.00 15.35
CA HIS A 18 7.27 14.06 14.83
C HIS A 18 6.79 13.24 13.64
N SER A 19 5.81 13.74 12.90
CA SER A 19 5.31 13.11 11.69
C SER A 19 6.41 13.02 10.64
N ARG A 20 6.69 11.80 10.15
CA ARG A 20 7.64 11.61 9.04
C ARG A 20 7.23 12.42 7.80
N LYS A 21 5.93 12.53 7.53
CA LYS A 21 5.37 13.28 6.41
C LYS A 21 5.62 14.78 6.56
N TRP A 22 5.31 15.36 7.72
CA TRP A 22 5.35 16.81 7.96
C TRP A 22 6.71 17.28 8.49
N ASP A 23 7.24 16.63 9.51
CA ASP A 23 8.46 17.07 10.20
C ASP A 23 9.75 16.41 9.63
N GLY A 24 9.59 15.29 8.91
CA GLY A 24 10.69 14.50 8.36
C GLY A 24 11.10 14.86 6.92
N GLN A 25 10.71 16.02 6.39
CA GLN A 25 11.01 16.40 4.99
C GLN A 25 12.52 16.43 4.70
N HIS A 26 13.35 16.86 5.67
CA HIS A 26 14.81 16.86 5.58
C HIS A 26 15.45 15.50 5.24
N LEU A 27 14.70 14.42 5.39
CA LEU A 27 15.19 13.07 5.05
C LEU A 27 15.22 12.80 3.54
N LYS A 28 14.46 13.59 2.74
CA LYS A 28 14.27 13.34 1.31
C LYS A 28 14.31 14.60 0.44
N PHE A 29 14.14 15.79 1.00
CA PHE A 29 14.02 17.04 0.28
C PHE A 29 15.09 18.03 0.76
N SER A 30 15.44 18.97 -0.10
CA SER A 30 16.38 20.06 0.20
C SER A 30 15.77 21.14 1.11
N ARG A 31 14.44 21.12 1.29
CA ARG A 31 13.64 22.10 2.05
C ARG A 31 12.76 21.40 3.07
N THR A 32 12.29 22.14 4.06
CA THR A 32 11.41 21.64 5.15
C THR A 32 10.09 22.43 5.30
N ASP A 33 9.85 23.37 4.39
CA ASP A 33 8.67 24.25 4.38
C ASP A 33 7.69 23.89 3.23
N LEU A 34 7.80 22.67 2.69
CA LEU A 34 6.98 22.21 1.59
C LEU A 34 5.63 21.69 2.08
N LEU A 35 4.59 21.78 1.23
CA LEU A 35 3.35 21.04 1.45
C LEU A 35 3.59 19.54 1.16
N PRO A 36 3.54 18.67 2.18
CA PRO A 36 3.98 17.27 2.01
C PRO A 36 2.85 16.38 1.48
N LEU A 37 3.08 15.79 0.31
CA LEU A 37 2.19 14.82 -0.35
C LEU A 37 2.93 13.51 -0.69
N TRP A 38 4.03 13.20 0.03
CA TRP A 38 4.94 12.09 -0.28
C TRP A 38 4.70 10.81 0.51
N VAL A 39 4.59 10.87 1.84
CA VAL A 39 4.36 9.68 2.66
C VAL A 39 2.94 9.18 2.49
N ALA A 40 2.77 7.88 2.33
CA ALA A 40 1.46 7.23 2.24
C ALA A 40 0.88 6.99 3.65
N ASP A 41 0.56 8.09 4.35
CA ASP A 41 -0.27 8.15 5.55
C ASP A 41 -1.28 9.31 5.42
N MET A 42 -2.28 9.36 6.28
CA MET A 42 -3.34 10.35 6.17
C MET A 42 -3.14 11.53 7.13
N ASP A 43 -3.74 12.68 6.82
CA ASP A 43 -3.81 13.83 7.73
C ASP A 43 -5.15 13.86 8.49
N PHE A 44 -5.69 12.68 8.79
CA PHE A 44 -6.95 12.49 9.52
C PHE A 44 -6.74 11.62 10.75
N MET A 45 -7.36 12.04 11.85
CA MET A 45 -7.43 11.21 13.05
C MET A 45 -8.20 9.92 12.76
N PRO A 46 -7.77 8.78 13.29
CA PRO A 46 -8.55 7.55 13.22
C PRO A 46 -9.88 7.69 13.97
N PRO A 47 -10.90 6.85 13.69
CA PRO A 47 -12.20 6.93 14.34
C PRO A 47 -12.09 6.79 15.86
N GLN A 48 -13.02 7.44 16.56
CA GLN A 48 -12.97 7.56 18.02
C GLN A 48 -13.05 6.19 18.73
N CYS A 49 -13.76 5.24 18.13
CA CYS A 49 -13.86 3.87 18.69
C CYS A 49 -12.49 3.19 18.82
N ILE A 50 -11.58 3.37 17.84
CA ILE A 50 -10.21 2.82 17.91
C ILE A 50 -9.42 3.54 18.99
N GLN A 51 -9.46 4.88 19.02
CA GLN A 51 -8.76 5.67 20.03
C GLN A 51 -9.22 5.28 21.45
N ASN A 52 -10.53 5.15 21.66
CA ASN A 52 -11.10 4.75 22.93
C ASN A 52 -10.68 3.34 23.33
N ALA A 53 -10.65 2.39 22.41
CA ALA A 53 -10.23 1.01 22.70
C ALA A 53 -8.78 0.99 23.20
N ILE A 54 -7.86 1.67 22.53
CA ILE A 54 -6.46 1.79 22.95
C ILE A 54 -6.36 2.46 24.32
N CYS A 55 -6.99 3.62 24.51
CA CYS A 55 -6.95 4.37 25.76
C CYS A 55 -7.51 3.54 26.94
N ASN A 56 -8.60 2.82 26.73
CA ASN A 56 -9.22 1.99 27.75
C ASN A 56 -8.32 0.82 28.13
N TYR A 57 -7.67 0.17 27.12
CA TYR A 57 -6.73 -0.90 27.40
C TYR A 57 -5.57 -0.42 28.28
N VAL A 58 -4.91 0.67 27.88
CA VAL A 58 -3.74 1.23 28.58
C VAL A 58 -4.10 1.71 30.00
N LYS A 59 -5.32 2.20 30.22
CA LYS A 59 -5.78 2.60 31.56
C LYS A 59 -6.07 1.41 32.48
N ALA A 60 -6.49 0.27 31.91
CA ALA A 60 -6.94 -0.88 32.68
C ALA A 60 -5.87 -1.96 32.88
N ASN A 61 -4.82 -1.98 32.04
CA ASN A 61 -3.87 -3.08 32.01
C ASN A 61 -2.41 -2.59 31.98
N PRO A 62 -1.47 -3.33 32.56
CA PRO A 62 -0.04 -3.10 32.31
C PRO A 62 0.31 -3.55 30.87
N LEU A 63 1.35 -2.94 30.29
CA LEU A 63 1.92 -3.34 29.01
C LEU A 63 3.00 -4.42 29.23
N GLY A 64 2.59 -5.57 29.75
CA GLY A 64 3.46 -6.75 29.93
C GLY A 64 3.44 -7.65 28.68
N TYR A 65 4.09 -8.82 28.80
CA TYR A 65 4.02 -9.84 27.75
C TYR A 65 2.60 -10.39 27.62
N THR A 66 2.12 -10.52 26.40
CA THR A 66 0.76 -10.99 26.08
C THR A 66 0.79 -12.12 25.08
N ILE A 67 -0.24 -12.94 25.10
CA ILE A 67 -0.54 -13.92 24.05
C ILE A 67 -1.53 -13.33 23.05
N ILE A 68 -1.62 -13.90 21.86
CA ILE A 68 -2.57 -13.51 20.83
C ILE A 68 -3.99 -13.54 21.38
N ASN A 69 -4.74 -12.47 21.19
CA ASN A 69 -6.11 -12.33 21.67
C ASN A 69 -7.09 -13.05 20.70
N PRO A 70 -7.89 -14.03 21.14
CA PRO A 70 -8.88 -14.68 20.29
C PRO A 70 -9.87 -13.72 19.63
N ASN A 71 -10.28 -12.65 20.32
CA ASN A 71 -11.17 -11.64 19.73
C ASN A 71 -10.55 -10.91 18.53
N TYR A 72 -9.23 -10.74 18.51
CA TYR A 72 -8.51 -10.22 17.35
C TYR A 72 -8.61 -11.17 16.16
N ILE A 73 -8.38 -12.46 16.38
CA ILE A 73 -8.51 -13.49 15.33
C ILE A 73 -9.92 -13.49 14.75
N ASP A 74 -10.94 -13.52 15.59
CA ASP A 74 -12.35 -13.47 15.17
C ASP A 74 -12.66 -12.18 14.38
N ALA A 75 -12.13 -11.04 14.82
CA ALA A 75 -12.32 -9.76 14.14
C ALA A 75 -11.72 -9.77 12.73
N VAL A 76 -10.49 -10.29 12.57
CA VAL A 76 -9.83 -10.42 11.26
C VAL A 76 -10.63 -11.35 10.34
N ILE A 77 -10.99 -12.56 10.81
CA ILE A 77 -11.76 -13.53 10.02
C ILE A 77 -13.11 -12.92 9.58
N SER A 78 -13.82 -12.26 10.51
CA SER A 78 -15.09 -11.60 10.22
C SER A 78 -14.94 -10.47 9.20
N TRP A 79 -13.89 -9.66 9.29
CA TRP A 79 -13.61 -8.56 8.37
C TRP A 79 -13.38 -9.06 6.94
N TYR A 80 -12.48 -10.04 6.78
CA TYR A 80 -12.19 -10.64 5.48
C TYR A 80 -13.42 -11.28 4.85
N LYS A 81 -14.22 -12.00 5.65
CA LYS A 81 -15.48 -12.61 5.18
C LYS A 81 -16.48 -11.57 4.69
N ARG A 82 -16.74 -10.52 5.50
CA ARG A 82 -17.75 -9.50 5.18
C ARG A 82 -17.33 -8.56 4.06
N ARG A 83 -16.07 -8.15 4.06
CA ARG A 83 -15.60 -7.09 3.16
C ARG A 83 -14.96 -7.61 1.87
N HIS A 84 -14.27 -8.72 1.96
CA HIS A 84 -13.47 -9.25 0.86
C HIS A 84 -13.99 -10.62 0.35
N HIS A 85 -15.09 -11.11 0.88
CA HIS A 85 -15.67 -12.42 0.54
C HIS A 85 -14.64 -13.57 0.66
N CYS A 86 -13.64 -13.41 1.52
CA CYS A 86 -12.59 -14.36 1.76
C CYS A 86 -12.81 -15.08 3.11
N ASN A 87 -12.97 -16.39 3.07
CA ASN A 87 -13.20 -17.22 4.26
C ASN A 87 -11.85 -17.71 4.80
N LEU A 88 -11.32 -17.03 5.80
CA LEU A 88 -10.09 -17.43 6.47
C LEU A 88 -10.35 -18.50 7.53
N GLN A 89 -9.34 -19.33 7.80
CA GLN A 89 -9.30 -20.23 8.95
C GLN A 89 -8.34 -19.66 9.99
N GLU A 90 -8.62 -19.90 11.27
CA GLU A 90 -7.82 -19.37 12.36
C GLU A 90 -6.34 -19.74 12.27
N ASP A 91 -6.06 -21.01 11.94
CA ASP A 91 -4.68 -21.53 11.82
C ASP A 91 -3.89 -20.95 10.62
N TRP A 92 -4.54 -20.24 9.67
CA TRP A 92 -3.86 -19.55 8.58
C TRP A 92 -3.20 -18.24 9.02
N LEU A 93 -3.63 -17.69 10.17
CA LEU A 93 -3.23 -16.38 10.61
C LEU A 93 -1.93 -16.43 11.43
N THR A 94 -1.01 -15.58 11.07
CA THR A 94 0.16 -15.21 11.87
C THR A 94 0.40 -13.71 11.68
N SER A 95 1.42 -13.14 12.31
CA SER A 95 1.68 -11.71 12.25
C SER A 95 3.14 -11.38 11.98
N ALA A 96 3.38 -10.18 11.47
CA ALA A 96 4.68 -9.53 11.37
C ALA A 96 4.58 -8.09 11.89
N PRO A 97 5.69 -7.41 12.26
CA PRO A 97 5.66 -6.03 12.71
C PRO A 97 5.10 -5.04 11.68
N ASN A 98 5.23 -5.32 10.41
CA ASN A 98 4.63 -4.61 9.28
C ASN A 98 4.76 -5.47 8.02
N VAL A 99 4.07 -5.09 6.95
CA VAL A 99 4.07 -5.86 5.69
C VAL A 99 5.46 -6.00 5.10
N ILE A 100 6.29 -4.94 5.11
CA ILE A 100 7.66 -5.01 4.57
C ILE A 100 8.52 -6.00 5.37
N THR A 101 8.44 -5.99 6.69
CA THR A 101 9.14 -6.99 7.53
C THR A 101 8.63 -8.41 7.22
N GLY A 102 7.31 -8.58 7.05
CA GLY A 102 6.72 -9.86 6.63
C GLY A 102 7.26 -10.34 5.28
N ILE A 103 7.37 -9.44 4.29
CA ILE A 103 7.97 -9.71 2.98
C ILE A 103 9.45 -10.11 3.13
N MET A 104 10.23 -9.38 3.94
CA MET A 104 11.63 -9.73 4.21
C MET A 104 11.76 -11.13 4.84
N TRP A 105 10.87 -11.48 5.76
CA TRP A 105 10.85 -12.84 6.34
C TRP A 105 10.49 -13.91 5.32
N CYS A 106 9.55 -13.64 4.41
CA CYS A 106 9.26 -14.53 3.29
C CYS A 106 10.47 -14.70 2.37
N ILE A 107 11.14 -13.60 2.01
CA ILE A 107 12.37 -13.64 1.20
C ILE A 107 13.41 -14.53 1.89
N GLY A 108 13.63 -14.33 3.19
CA GLY A 108 14.58 -15.15 3.96
C GLY A 108 14.18 -16.62 4.10
N ALA A 109 12.88 -16.90 4.28
CA ALA A 109 12.36 -18.24 4.47
C ALA A 109 12.30 -19.07 3.18
N PHE A 110 11.98 -18.44 2.04
CA PHE A 110 11.62 -19.17 0.80
C PHE A 110 12.62 -18.99 -0.34
N THR A 111 13.64 -18.14 -0.19
CA THR A 111 14.68 -17.93 -1.20
C THR A 111 16.09 -18.02 -0.61
N LYS A 112 17.09 -18.11 -1.47
CA LYS A 112 18.52 -18.11 -1.11
C LYS A 112 19.20 -16.85 -1.64
N PRO A 113 20.37 -16.47 -1.10
CA PRO A 113 21.19 -15.43 -1.71
C PRO A 113 21.41 -15.67 -3.21
N ASN A 114 21.33 -14.60 -4.00
CA ASN A 114 21.39 -14.57 -5.46
C ASN A 114 20.17 -15.13 -6.20
N ASP A 115 19.12 -15.59 -5.51
CA ASP A 115 17.85 -15.89 -6.18
C ASP A 115 17.20 -14.60 -6.73
N SER A 116 16.43 -14.75 -7.81
CA SER A 116 15.71 -13.67 -8.46
C SER A 116 14.28 -13.55 -7.93
N ILE A 117 13.84 -12.29 -7.75
CA ILE A 117 12.50 -11.91 -7.29
C ILE A 117 11.88 -11.01 -8.34
N ALA A 118 10.72 -11.38 -8.88
CA ALA A 118 10.00 -10.55 -9.84
C ALA A 118 9.06 -9.54 -9.17
N VAL A 119 8.93 -8.37 -9.80
CA VAL A 119 7.92 -7.34 -9.51
C VAL A 119 7.41 -6.74 -10.81
N LEU A 120 6.19 -6.21 -10.82
CA LEU A 120 5.64 -5.44 -11.95
C LEU A 120 5.94 -3.96 -11.76
N SER A 121 6.72 -3.36 -12.65
CA SER A 121 7.17 -1.95 -12.55
C SER A 121 6.23 -1.00 -13.34
N PRO A 122 5.92 0.22 -12.80
CA PRO A 122 6.45 0.82 -11.57
C PRO A 122 5.81 0.23 -10.32
N VAL A 123 6.57 0.12 -9.22
CA VAL A 123 6.07 -0.47 -7.97
C VAL A 123 6.74 0.19 -6.75
N TYR A 124 6.21 -0.07 -5.57
CA TYR A 124 6.74 0.45 -4.31
C TYR A 124 8.21 0.07 -4.09
N GLY A 125 9.08 1.08 -4.03
CA GLY A 125 10.54 0.90 -4.00
C GLY A 125 11.10 0.13 -2.79
N ALA A 126 10.31 -0.05 -1.72
CA ALA A 126 10.74 -0.87 -0.59
C ALA A 126 10.87 -2.37 -0.95
N PHE A 127 10.24 -2.85 -2.02
CA PHE A 127 10.42 -4.23 -2.48
C PHE A 127 11.84 -4.44 -3.02
N ASP A 128 12.35 -3.47 -3.79
CA ASP A 128 13.74 -3.48 -4.27
C ASP A 128 14.74 -3.45 -3.12
N THR A 129 14.55 -2.53 -2.17
CA THR A 129 15.40 -2.43 -0.98
C THR A 129 15.38 -3.73 -0.16
N SER A 130 14.20 -4.32 0.04
CA SER A 130 14.06 -5.57 0.81
C SER A 130 14.79 -6.75 0.15
N ALA A 131 14.74 -6.84 -1.18
CA ALA A 131 15.45 -7.87 -1.91
C ALA A 131 16.97 -7.65 -1.90
N SER A 132 17.41 -6.41 -2.14
CA SER A 132 18.83 -6.03 -2.16
C SER A 132 19.49 -6.23 -0.79
N ASP A 133 18.85 -5.80 0.29
CA ASP A 133 19.34 -6.02 1.66
C ASP A 133 19.45 -7.51 2.00
N ALA A 134 18.59 -8.33 1.41
CA ALA A 134 18.63 -9.78 1.54
C ALA A 134 19.57 -10.46 0.53
N GLN A 135 20.32 -9.71 -0.29
CA GLN A 135 21.20 -10.23 -1.35
C GLN A 135 20.45 -11.04 -2.43
N ARG A 136 19.25 -10.60 -2.82
CA ARG A 136 18.46 -11.14 -3.93
C ARG A 136 18.44 -10.14 -5.08
N HIS A 137 18.16 -10.63 -6.29
CA HIS A 137 18.07 -9.80 -7.49
C HIS A 137 16.62 -9.46 -7.79
N ILE A 138 16.30 -8.16 -7.95
CA ILE A 138 14.99 -7.72 -8.43
C ILE A 138 14.95 -7.78 -9.95
N ILE A 139 13.96 -8.45 -10.48
CA ILE A 139 13.59 -8.47 -11.89
C ILE A 139 12.33 -7.61 -12.03
N ALA A 140 12.52 -6.36 -12.42
CA ALA A 140 11.44 -5.40 -12.63
C ALA A 140 10.85 -5.60 -14.04
N VAL A 141 9.70 -6.27 -14.13
CA VAL A 141 8.99 -6.49 -15.38
C VAL A 141 8.14 -5.25 -15.69
N PRO A 142 8.41 -4.51 -16.79
CA PRO A 142 7.70 -3.28 -17.09
C PRO A 142 6.26 -3.57 -17.53
N MET A 143 5.30 -2.85 -16.95
CA MET A 143 3.92 -2.82 -17.44
C MET A 143 3.79 -1.86 -18.62
N LYS A 144 2.87 -2.16 -19.54
CA LYS A 144 2.51 -1.30 -20.66
C LYS A 144 1.44 -0.30 -20.23
N ARG A 145 1.64 0.98 -20.53
CA ARG A 145 0.63 2.02 -20.34
C ARG A 145 -0.10 2.25 -21.65
N ASN A 146 -1.42 2.14 -21.62
CA ASN A 146 -2.29 2.35 -22.77
C ASN A 146 -2.75 3.82 -22.93
N GLU A 147 -3.61 4.11 -23.90
CA GLU A 147 -4.04 5.48 -24.23
C GLU A 147 -4.87 6.15 -23.14
N ASP A 148 -5.63 5.39 -22.36
CA ASP A 148 -6.42 5.86 -21.22
C ASP A 148 -5.62 5.94 -19.89
N ASN A 149 -4.29 5.83 -20.00
CA ASN A 149 -3.32 5.86 -18.89
C ASN A 149 -3.44 4.71 -17.87
N ARG A 150 -4.14 3.63 -18.21
CA ARG A 150 -4.12 2.39 -17.45
C ARG A 150 -2.87 1.59 -17.77
N TYR A 151 -2.43 0.84 -16.78
CA TYR A 151 -1.31 -0.08 -16.93
C TYR A 151 -1.84 -1.50 -17.11
N THR A 152 -1.21 -2.24 -18.01
CA THR A 152 -1.54 -3.64 -18.30
C THR A 152 -0.27 -4.49 -18.31
N VAL A 153 -0.40 -5.77 -17.98
CA VAL A 153 0.71 -6.72 -18.04
C VAL A 153 0.84 -7.28 -19.45
N ASP A 154 2.07 -7.34 -19.94
CA ASP A 154 2.44 -8.22 -21.04
C ASP A 154 2.81 -9.58 -20.45
N TYR A 155 1.88 -10.52 -20.48
CA TYR A 155 2.04 -11.84 -19.85
C TYR A 155 3.15 -12.67 -20.51
N GLU A 156 3.38 -12.50 -21.81
CA GLU A 156 4.49 -13.16 -22.51
C GLU A 156 5.83 -12.62 -22.01
N THR A 157 5.98 -11.30 -21.92
CA THR A 157 7.18 -10.67 -21.35
C THR A 157 7.39 -11.08 -19.89
N PHE A 158 6.30 -11.19 -19.09
CA PHE A 158 6.37 -11.65 -17.72
C PHE A 158 6.85 -13.10 -17.63
N GLU A 159 6.31 -14.01 -18.45
CA GLU A 159 6.72 -15.41 -18.46
C GLU A 159 8.17 -15.58 -18.92
N ILE A 160 8.60 -14.86 -19.97
CA ILE A 160 9.99 -14.84 -20.43
C ILE A 160 10.93 -14.42 -19.29
N ALA A 161 10.61 -13.33 -18.58
CA ALA A 161 11.41 -12.86 -17.46
C ALA A 161 11.51 -13.91 -16.32
N ILE A 162 10.41 -14.60 -16.01
CA ILE A 162 10.39 -15.70 -15.05
C ILE A 162 11.38 -16.81 -15.44
N ILE A 163 11.40 -17.19 -16.72
CA ILE A 163 12.24 -18.29 -17.22
C ILE A 163 13.71 -17.85 -17.33
N GLU A 164 13.99 -16.72 -17.98
CA GLU A 164 15.36 -16.27 -18.26
C GLU A 164 16.15 -15.94 -16.99
N HIS A 165 15.46 -15.43 -15.96
CA HIS A 165 16.10 -15.06 -14.69
C HIS A 165 15.93 -16.11 -13.59
N ASP A 166 15.37 -17.28 -13.89
CA ASP A 166 15.11 -18.35 -12.91
C ASP A 166 14.44 -17.83 -11.64
N VAL A 167 13.39 -17.02 -11.83
CA VAL A 167 12.69 -16.32 -10.72
C VAL A 167 12.12 -17.34 -9.73
N LYS A 168 12.35 -17.10 -8.43
CA LYS A 168 11.86 -17.97 -7.36
C LYS A 168 10.67 -17.41 -6.63
N LEU A 169 10.50 -16.08 -6.65
CA LEU A 169 9.47 -15.38 -5.91
C LEU A 169 8.92 -14.22 -6.74
N PHE A 170 7.60 -14.00 -6.70
CA PHE A 170 6.92 -12.86 -7.27
C PHE A 170 6.23 -12.07 -6.17
N ILE A 171 6.52 -10.76 -6.05
CA ILE A 171 5.82 -9.87 -5.15
C ILE A 171 4.73 -9.16 -5.93
N HIS A 172 3.49 -9.52 -5.64
CA HIS A 172 2.28 -8.93 -6.20
C HIS A 172 1.76 -7.84 -5.26
N CYS A 173 1.38 -6.67 -5.79
CA CYS A 173 0.82 -5.55 -5.02
C CYS A 173 -0.62 -5.29 -5.47
N ASN A 174 -1.60 -5.43 -4.57
CA ASN A 174 -3.02 -5.31 -4.90
C ASN A 174 -3.83 -4.61 -3.78
N PRO A 175 -4.38 -3.43 -4.00
CA PRO A 175 -4.20 -2.48 -5.11
C PRO A 175 -2.76 -2.04 -5.34
N HIS A 176 -2.41 -1.79 -6.61
CA HIS A 176 -1.03 -1.57 -7.03
C HIS A 176 -0.55 -0.13 -6.82
N ASN A 177 0.38 0.07 -5.92
CA ASN A 177 1.06 1.34 -5.68
C ASN A 177 2.33 1.43 -6.55
N PRO A 178 2.52 2.46 -7.41
CA PRO A 178 1.90 3.80 -7.33
C PRO A 178 0.71 4.05 -8.25
N ILE A 179 0.37 3.14 -9.16
CA ILE A 179 -0.53 3.39 -10.29
C ILE A 179 -2.03 3.36 -9.94
N GLY A 180 -2.40 2.97 -8.73
CA GLY A 180 -3.79 2.91 -8.28
C GLY A 180 -4.63 1.81 -8.92
N HIS A 181 -4.01 0.83 -9.61
CA HIS A 181 -4.72 -0.26 -10.27
C HIS A 181 -5.23 -1.28 -9.24
N VAL A 182 -6.48 -1.68 -9.37
CA VAL A 182 -7.09 -2.81 -8.64
C VAL A 182 -7.18 -3.98 -9.61
N TRP A 183 -6.47 -5.06 -9.30
CA TRP A 183 -6.38 -6.22 -10.18
C TRP A 183 -7.69 -7.00 -10.23
N THR A 184 -8.12 -7.34 -11.42
CA THR A 184 -9.26 -8.23 -11.63
C THR A 184 -8.86 -9.69 -11.36
N GLU A 185 -9.86 -10.53 -11.07
CA GLU A 185 -9.64 -11.97 -10.91
C GLU A 185 -9.00 -12.59 -12.14
N GLU A 186 -9.35 -12.12 -13.34
CA GLU A 186 -8.79 -12.62 -14.60
C GLU A 186 -7.30 -12.28 -14.75
N GLU A 187 -6.93 -11.02 -14.52
CA GLU A 187 -5.52 -10.58 -14.58
C GLU A 187 -4.66 -11.35 -13.58
N MET A 188 -5.11 -11.45 -12.33
CA MET A 188 -4.41 -12.24 -11.30
C MET A 188 -4.34 -13.72 -11.67
N GLY A 189 -5.42 -14.28 -12.22
CA GLY A 189 -5.47 -15.68 -12.64
C GLY A 189 -4.43 -16.00 -13.72
N GLN A 190 -4.16 -15.09 -14.66
CA GLN A 190 -3.11 -15.26 -15.66
C GLN A 190 -1.71 -15.21 -15.02
N LEU A 191 -1.42 -14.18 -14.22
CA LEU A 191 -0.13 -14.06 -13.49
C LEU A 191 0.15 -15.27 -12.62
N PHE A 192 -0.81 -15.69 -11.81
CA PHE A 192 -0.65 -16.80 -10.86
C PHE A 192 -0.56 -18.15 -11.56
N SER A 193 -1.20 -18.31 -12.74
CA SER A 193 -1.04 -19.49 -13.57
C SER A 193 0.39 -19.65 -14.07
N ILE A 194 1.02 -18.58 -14.54
CA ILE A 194 2.43 -18.55 -14.94
C ILE A 194 3.32 -18.88 -13.73
N CYS A 195 3.12 -18.21 -12.60
CA CYS A 195 3.88 -18.47 -11.39
C CYS A 195 3.80 -19.96 -10.97
N ARG A 196 2.60 -20.55 -10.98
CA ARG A 196 2.40 -21.97 -10.63
C ARG A 196 3.08 -22.91 -11.63
N GLN A 197 3.00 -22.60 -12.93
CA GLN A 197 3.61 -23.42 -14.00
C GLN A 197 5.13 -23.50 -13.83
N HIS A 198 5.76 -22.41 -13.37
CA HIS A 198 7.22 -22.32 -13.20
C HIS A 198 7.67 -22.47 -11.74
N ASN A 199 6.79 -22.89 -10.82
CA ASN A 199 7.10 -23.07 -9.39
C ASN A 199 7.59 -21.77 -8.71
N VAL A 200 7.09 -20.61 -9.13
CA VAL A 200 7.38 -19.32 -8.52
C VAL A 200 6.44 -19.11 -7.34
N PHE A 201 7.00 -18.82 -6.17
CA PHE A 201 6.24 -18.51 -4.96
C PHE A 201 5.66 -17.10 -5.04
N ILE A 202 4.44 -16.88 -4.51
CA ILE A 202 3.75 -15.60 -4.59
C ILE A 202 3.62 -14.98 -3.19
N ILE A 203 4.05 -13.73 -3.06
CA ILE A 203 3.66 -12.85 -1.94
C ILE A 203 2.67 -11.84 -2.48
N SER A 204 1.47 -11.77 -1.92
CA SER A 204 0.49 -10.73 -2.24
C SER A 204 0.47 -9.67 -1.14
N ASP A 205 0.96 -8.48 -1.45
CA ASP A 205 0.82 -7.30 -0.60
C ASP A 205 -0.55 -6.66 -0.86
N GLU A 206 -1.48 -6.90 0.06
CA GLU A 206 -2.87 -6.41 0.01
C GLU A 206 -3.11 -5.27 1.02
N ILE A 207 -2.06 -4.54 1.42
CA ILE A 207 -2.15 -3.48 2.43
C ILE A 207 -3.15 -2.36 2.07
N HIS A 208 -3.48 -2.20 0.80
CA HIS A 208 -4.44 -1.24 0.28
C HIS A 208 -5.83 -1.83 0.01
N GLN A 209 -6.11 -3.08 0.42
CA GLN A 209 -7.33 -3.84 0.10
C GLN A 209 -8.65 -3.12 0.43
N ASP A 210 -8.67 -2.30 1.48
CA ASP A 210 -9.86 -1.55 1.90
C ASP A 210 -10.01 -0.20 1.19
N LEU A 211 -8.99 0.24 0.46
CA LEU A 211 -8.89 1.58 -0.12
C LEU A 211 -9.32 1.57 -1.58
N ILE A 212 -10.57 1.19 -1.83
CA ILE A 212 -11.15 1.13 -3.17
C ILE A 212 -11.89 2.44 -3.44
N THR A 213 -11.38 3.20 -4.39
CA THR A 213 -11.84 4.55 -4.73
C THR A 213 -12.45 4.66 -6.13
N GLY A 214 -12.35 3.59 -6.93
CA GLY A 214 -12.89 3.49 -8.28
C GLY A 214 -13.97 2.41 -8.40
N PRO A 215 -14.36 2.08 -9.65
CA PRO A 215 -15.44 1.13 -9.92
C PRO A 215 -15.02 -0.34 -9.80
N THR A 216 -13.71 -0.64 -9.86
CA THR A 216 -13.23 -2.02 -9.80
C THR A 216 -13.27 -2.53 -8.37
N ALA A 217 -14.04 -3.60 -8.13
CA ALA A 217 -14.10 -4.23 -6.81
C ALA A 217 -12.78 -4.96 -6.49
N PHE A 218 -12.37 -4.90 -5.23
CA PHE A 218 -11.22 -5.66 -4.76
C PHE A 218 -11.52 -7.16 -4.74
N THR A 219 -10.57 -7.94 -5.22
CA THR A 219 -10.55 -9.41 -5.09
C THR A 219 -9.25 -9.80 -4.39
N SER A 220 -9.34 -10.51 -3.27
CA SER A 220 -8.15 -11.02 -2.61
C SER A 220 -7.49 -12.13 -3.45
N SER A 221 -6.17 -12.12 -3.53
CA SER A 221 -5.39 -13.15 -4.20
C SER A 221 -5.71 -14.57 -3.72
N LEU A 222 -6.12 -14.69 -2.45
CA LEU A 222 -6.52 -15.95 -1.84
C LEU A 222 -7.81 -16.55 -2.42
N THR A 223 -8.65 -15.74 -3.09
CA THR A 223 -9.93 -16.19 -3.65
C THR A 223 -9.91 -16.44 -5.15
N VAL A 224 -8.82 -16.07 -5.81
CA VAL A 224 -8.66 -16.21 -7.28
C VAL A 224 -8.89 -17.66 -7.72
N LYS A 225 -9.81 -17.85 -8.69
CA LYS A 225 -10.22 -19.16 -9.19
C LYS A 225 -10.63 -20.11 -8.05
N SER A 226 -11.43 -19.58 -7.11
CA SER A 226 -11.89 -20.31 -5.91
C SER A 226 -10.75 -20.85 -5.04
N GLY A 227 -9.65 -20.12 -4.93
CA GLY A 227 -8.49 -20.49 -4.11
C GLY A 227 -7.52 -21.47 -4.79
N ALA A 228 -7.54 -21.54 -6.12
CA ALA A 228 -6.69 -22.48 -6.86
C ALA A 228 -5.19 -22.30 -6.64
N TYR A 229 -4.74 -21.15 -6.12
CA TYR A 229 -3.32 -20.80 -5.98
C TYR A 229 -2.84 -20.70 -4.53
N VAL A 230 -3.70 -20.97 -3.55
CA VAL A 230 -3.40 -20.81 -2.11
C VAL A 230 -2.23 -21.66 -1.60
N ASP A 231 -1.96 -22.79 -2.27
CA ASP A 231 -0.84 -23.67 -1.91
C ASP A 231 0.54 -23.09 -2.24
N ASN A 232 0.59 -21.99 -3.01
CA ASN A 232 1.82 -21.38 -3.48
C ASN A 232 1.91 -19.89 -3.15
N MET A 233 1.14 -19.41 -2.14
CA MET A 233 1.13 -17.99 -1.82
C MET A 233 1.01 -17.68 -0.34
N ILE A 234 1.40 -16.45 -0.02
CA ILE A 234 1.13 -15.76 1.24
C ILE A 234 0.49 -14.42 0.91
N ALA A 235 -0.62 -14.07 1.56
CA ALA A 235 -1.20 -12.74 1.49
C ALA A 235 -0.90 -11.95 2.78
N MET A 236 -0.71 -10.65 2.66
CA MET A 236 -0.42 -9.76 3.78
C MET A 236 -1.24 -8.48 3.70
N SER A 237 -1.75 -8.04 4.84
CA SER A 237 -2.43 -6.76 4.97
C SER A 237 -2.13 -6.09 6.32
N SER A 238 -2.64 -4.87 6.51
CA SER A 238 -2.51 -4.14 7.77
C SER A 238 -3.52 -2.99 7.83
N LEU A 239 -4.08 -2.73 9.03
CA LEU A 239 -4.90 -1.55 9.27
C LEU A 239 -4.14 -0.22 9.08
N SER A 240 -2.83 -0.26 8.92
CA SER A 240 -1.96 0.93 8.87
C SER A 240 -2.35 1.92 7.77
N LYS A 241 -2.86 1.42 6.63
CA LYS A 241 -3.32 2.26 5.52
C LYS A 241 -4.81 2.56 5.61
N SER A 242 -5.63 1.57 5.93
CA SER A 242 -7.09 1.71 6.00
C SER A 242 -7.54 2.68 7.09
N PHE A 243 -6.85 2.70 8.25
CA PHE A 243 -7.22 3.50 9.41
C PHE A 243 -6.13 4.45 9.91
N ASN A 244 -5.12 4.73 9.10
CA ASN A 244 -4.03 5.65 9.43
C ASN A 244 -3.26 5.31 10.71
N MET A 245 -2.93 4.04 10.91
CA MET A 245 -2.36 3.50 12.14
C MET A 245 -0.95 2.91 11.93
N ALA A 246 -0.15 3.51 11.03
CA ALA A 246 1.16 2.96 10.64
C ALA A 246 2.20 2.89 11.79
N SER A 247 2.01 3.64 12.88
CA SER A 247 2.87 3.58 14.06
C SER A 247 2.55 2.38 14.97
N LEU A 248 1.42 1.70 14.78
CA LEU A 248 1.15 0.39 15.38
C LEU A 248 1.77 -0.67 14.47
N HIS A 249 2.85 -1.24 14.92
CA HIS A 249 3.66 -2.15 14.13
C HIS A 249 3.02 -3.54 14.06
N HIS A 250 2.03 -3.70 13.16
CA HIS A 250 1.32 -4.96 12.96
C HIS A 250 0.93 -5.16 11.50
N ALA A 251 1.08 -6.38 11.02
CA ALA A 251 0.53 -6.88 9.77
C ALA A 251 -0.04 -8.26 9.96
N GLU A 252 -1.21 -8.51 9.40
CA GLU A 252 -1.79 -9.83 9.24
C GLU A 252 -1.03 -10.55 8.12
N VAL A 253 -0.54 -11.75 8.41
CA VAL A 253 0.11 -12.65 7.46
C VAL A 253 -0.73 -13.90 7.34
N ILE A 254 -1.26 -14.17 6.15
CA ILE A 254 -2.25 -15.21 5.88
C ILE A 254 -1.59 -16.29 5.03
N ILE A 255 -1.46 -17.50 5.59
CA ILE A 255 -0.75 -18.62 4.97
C ILE A 255 -1.62 -19.88 5.01
N PRO A 256 -2.41 -20.16 3.97
CA PRO A 256 -3.30 -21.33 3.93
C PRO A 256 -2.54 -22.65 3.98
N ASN A 257 -1.43 -22.77 3.24
CA ASN A 257 -0.64 -23.99 3.17
C ASN A 257 0.14 -24.24 4.46
N GLU A 258 -0.10 -25.36 5.13
CA GLU A 258 0.51 -25.74 6.41
C GLU A 258 2.04 -25.82 6.36
N LYS A 259 2.59 -26.36 5.26
CA LYS A 259 4.04 -26.50 5.10
C LYS A 259 4.71 -25.13 4.99
N LEU A 260 4.15 -24.23 4.19
CA LEU A 260 4.64 -22.86 4.04
C LEU A 260 4.51 -22.10 5.38
N ARG A 261 3.41 -22.27 6.08
CA ARG A 261 3.15 -21.67 7.39
C ARG A 261 4.17 -22.13 8.43
N SER A 262 4.46 -23.43 8.47
CA SER A 262 5.48 -23.98 9.36
C SER A 262 6.87 -23.42 9.05
N GLN A 263 7.23 -23.32 7.78
CA GLN A 263 8.53 -22.76 7.35
C GLN A 263 8.65 -21.28 7.67
N PHE A 264 7.61 -20.49 7.41
CA PHE A 264 7.55 -19.06 7.77
C PHE A 264 7.68 -18.86 9.28
N ASN A 265 6.91 -19.61 10.08
CA ASN A 265 6.93 -19.51 11.54
C ASN A 265 8.28 -19.95 12.14
N ALA A 266 8.93 -20.95 11.56
CA ALA A 266 10.28 -21.35 11.96
C ALA A 266 11.31 -20.24 11.69
N TYR A 267 11.24 -19.56 10.53
CA TYR A 267 12.08 -18.42 10.22
C TYR A 267 11.78 -17.24 11.18
N LYS A 268 10.50 -16.91 11.37
CA LYS A 268 10.05 -15.88 12.31
C LYS A 268 10.63 -16.13 13.72
N ALA A 269 10.51 -17.32 14.24
CA ALA A 269 11.03 -17.69 15.57
C ALA A 269 12.55 -17.58 15.69
N HIS A 270 13.29 -17.68 14.58
CA HIS A 270 14.74 -17.50 14.56
C HIS A 270 15.15 -16.02 14.60
N VAL A 271 14.38 -15.12 13.95
CA VAL A 271 14.77 -13.71 13.77
C VAL A 271 14.01 -12.75 14.66
N TYR A 272 12.91 -13.18 15.27
CA TYR A 272 12.02 -12.33 16.05
C TYR A 272 11.34 -13.11 17.18
N HIS A 273 11.52 -12.65 18.41
CA HIS A 273 11.09 -13.38 19.62
C HIS A 273 9.93 -12.73 20.36
N THR A 274 9.20 -11.79 19.73
CA THR A 274 8.03 -11.16 20.35
C THR A 274 6.75 -11.80 19.82
N ASP A 275 5.84 -12.17 20.73
CA ASP A 275 4.66 -12.96 20.38
C ASP A 275 3.51 -12.11 19.84
N SER A 276 3.21 -10.97 20.48
CA SER A 276 1.99 -10.20 20.22
C SER A 276 2.20 -8.71 20.48
N ASP A 277 1.56 -7.86 19.70
CA ASP A 277 1.38 -6.43 19.96
C ASP A 277 -0.07 -6.19 20.39
N VAL A 278 -0.31 -6.24 21.70
CA VAL A 278 -1.64 -6.13 22.28
C VAL A 278 -2.34 -4.80 21.97
N ILE A 279 -1.59 -3.71 21.76
CA ILE A 279 -2.17 -2.41 21.39
C ILE A 279 -2.65 -2.45 19.94
N ALA A 280 -1.85 -3.03 19.05
CA ALA A 280 -2.26 -3.24 17.67
C ALA A 280 -3.48 -4.18 17.56
N GLU A 281 -3.47 -5.32 18.27
CA GLU A 281 -4.60 -6.25 18.27
C GLU A 281 -5.89 -5.61 18.82
N THR A 282 -5.76 -4.77 19.87
CA THR A 282 -6.88 -4.00 20.43
C THR A 282 -7.43 -3.00 19.40
N ALA A 283 -6.55 -2.30 18.69
CA ALA A 283 -6.93 -1.36 17.64
C ALA A 283 -7.62 -2.07 16.45
N ILE A 284 -7.07 -3.20 16.01
CA ILE A 284 -7.64 -4.00 14.91
C ILE A 284 -9.01 -4.54 15.31
N THR A 285 -9.16 -5.08 16.51
CA THR A 285 -10.44 -5.57 17.01
C THR A 285 -11.50 -4.46 16.95
N ALA A 286 -11.18 -3.26 17.43
CA ALA A 286 -12.08 -2.12 17.38
C ALA A 286 -12.37 -1.67 15.93
N ALA A 287 -11.33 -1.60 15.07
CA ALA A 287 -11.46 -1.19 13.68
C ALA A 287 -12.36 -2.14 12.87
N TYR A 288 -12.21 -3.44 13.07
CA TYR A 288 -12.88 -4.44 12.26
C TYR A 288 -14.26 -4.87 12.79
N THR A 289 -14.62 -4.48 14.02
CA THR A 289 -15.92 -4.85 14.61
C THR A 289 -16.84 -3.68 14.86
N HIS A 290 -16.33 -2.44 14.96
CA HIS A 290 -17.15 -1.30 15.35
C HIS A 290 -17.77 -0.59 14.13
N PRO A 291 -19.10 -0.36 14.09
CA PRO A 291 -19.77 0.31 12.96
C PRO A 291 -19.24 1.72 12.65
N GLU A 292 -18.78 2.47 13.67
CA GLU A 292 -18.16 3.79 13.49
C GLU A 292 -16.90 3.72 12.63
N ALA A 293 -16.08 2.68 12.78
CA ALA A 293 -14.86 2.52 11.99
C ALA A 293 -15.19 2.27 10.51
N GLU A 294 -16.20 1.45 10.24
CA GLU A 294 -16.64 1.17 8.87
C GLU A 294 -17.27 2.40 8.21
N ALA A 295 -18.04 3.20 8.95
CA ALA A 295 -18.56 4.49 8.49
C ALA A 295 -17.44 5.50 8.21
N TRP A 296 -16.46 5.59 9.10
CA TRP A 296 -15.28 6.46 8.90
C TRP A 296 -14.50 6.09 7.64
N LEU A 297 -14.28 4.80 7.41
CA LEU A 297 -13.59 4.32 6.21
C LEU A 297 -14.36 4.69 4.94
N THR A 298 -15.67 4.56 4.95
CA THR A 298 -16.53 4.99 3.83
C THR A 298 -16.41 6.48 3.57
N ASP A 299 -16.44 7.30 4.61
CA ASP A 299 -16.37 8.76 4.51
C ASP A 299 -14.99 9.24 4.03
N VAL A 300 -13.88 8.64 4.50
CA VAL A 300 -12.54 9.00 4.04
C VAL A 300 -12.31 8.62 2.58
N LEU A 301 -12.86 7.49 2.12
CA LEU A 301 -12.79 7.10 0.71
C LEU A 301 -13.55 8.07 -0.19
N ALA A 302 -14.72 8.54 0.23
CA ALA A 302 -15.49 9.56 -0.49
C ALA A 302 -14.70 10.88 -0.59
N MET A 303 -14.06 11.31 0.50
CA MET A 303 -13.21 12.50 0.53
C MET A 303 -11.98 12.36 -0.39
N VAL A 304 -11.28 11.21 -0.36
CA VAL A 304 -10.16 10.93 -1.27
C VAL A 304 -10.62 10.96 -2.73
N ARG A 305 -11.79 10.41 -3.03
CA ARG A 305 -12.37 10.43 -4.38
C ARG A 305 -12.67 11.86 -4.84
N GLU A 306 -13.26 12.71 -4.00
CA GLU A 306 -13.49 14.13 -4.31
C GLU A 306 -12.17 14.87 -4.57
N ASN A 307 -11.14 14.63 -3.77
CA ASN A 307 -9.81 15.18 -3.96
C ASN A 307 -9.20 14.79 -5.30
N TYR A 308 -9.34 13.51 -5.68
CA TYR A 308 -8.85 13.00 -6.95
C TYR A 308 -9.61 13.62 -8.14
N GLU A 309 -10.92 13.69 -8.07
CA GLU A 309 -11.75 14.29 -9.13
C GLU A 309 -11.45 15.78 -9.31
N TYR A 310 -11.26 16.50 -8.20
CA TYR A 310 -10.83 17.91 -8.25
C TYR A 310 -9.46 18.03 -8.94
N LEU A 311 -8.46 17.29 -8.48
CA LEU A 311 -7.11 17.30 -9.04
C LEU A 311 -7.13 17.02 -10.55
N CYS A 312 -7.81 15.96 -10.98
CA CYS A 312 -7.90 15.58 -12.39
C CYS A 312 -8.58 16.66 -13.24
N ARG A 313 -9.72 17.18 -12.79
CA ARG A 313 -10.46 18.20 -13.51
C ARG A 313 -9.62 19.46 -13.75
N GLU A 314 -9.01 19.99 -12.70
CA GLU A 314 -8.23 21.23 -12.79
C GLU A 314 -6.94 21.04 -13.61
N LEU A 315 -6.18 19.96 -13.36
CA LEU A 315 -4.95 19.71 -14.12
C LEU A 315 -5.26 19.43 -15.61
N CYS A 316 -6.22 18.58 -15.93
CA CYS A 316 -6.54 18.28 -17.34
C CYS A 316 -7.10 19.49 -18.08
N THR A 317 -7.79 20.41 -17.39
CA THR A 317 -8.28 21.66 -18.00
C THR A 317 -7.13 22.62 -18.30
N ALA A 318 -6.22 22.83 -17.35
CA ALA A 318 -5.11 23.76 -17.50
C ALA A 318 -3.95 23.19 -18.34
N LEU A 319 -3.74 21.89 -18.25
CA LEU A 319 -2.62 21.15 -18.86
C LEU A 319 -3.16 19.99 -19.72
N PRO A 320 -3.69 20.25 -20.94
CA PRO A 320 -4.41 19.22 -21.73
C PRO A 320 -3.59 17.99 -22.14
N LYS A 321 -2.25 18.05 -22.04
CA LYS A 321 -1.36 16.92 -22.34
C LYS A 321 -0.90 16.17 -21.08
N ILE A 322 -1.36 16.60 -19.88
CA ILE A 322 -1.05 15.87 -18.64
C ILE A 322 -1.65 14.47 -18.69
N ARG A 323 -0.95 13.51 -18.12
CA ARG A 323 -1.41 12.13 -18.06
C ARG A 323 -1.50 11.68 -16.62
N ILE A 324 -2.72 11.36 -16.16
CA ILE A 324 -3.01 10.92 -14.81
C ILE A 324 -3.56 9.49 -14.91
N SER A 325 -2.97 8.55 -14.15
CA SER A 325 -3.48 7.19 -14.11
C SER A 325 -4.83 7.14 -13.39
N PRO A 326 -5.82 6.40 -13.91
CA PRO A 326 -7.06 6.15 -13.18
C PRO A 326 -6.77 5.52 -11.82
N MET A 327 -7.32 6.13 -10.76
CA MET A 327 -7.14 5.67 -9.38
C MET A 327 -8.36 4.83 -8.96
N ASP A 328 -8.30 3.52 -9.21
CA ASP A 328 -9.34 2.58 -8.78
C ASP A 328 -9.15 2.17 -7.32
N GLY A 329 -7.92 2.16 -6.83
CA GLY A 329 -7.56 1.89 -5.45
C GLY A 329 -6.47 2.81 -4.92
N THR A 330 -6.20 2.71 -3.63
CA THR A 330 -5.30 3.58 -2.87
C THR A 330 -5.87 5.00 -2.64
N TYR A 331 -5.05 5.89 -2.09
CA TYR A 331 -5.27 7.34 -2.02
C TYR A 331 -4.09 8.11 -2.67
N LEU A 332 -3.48 7.50 -3.69
CA LEU A 332 -2.21 7.93 -4.27
C LEU A 332 -2.42 8.17 -5.76
N ALA A 333 -2.34 9.42 -6.19
CA ALA A 333 -2.46 9.79 -7.60
C ALA A 333 -1.10 9.69 -8.29
N TRP A 334 -1.04 9.00 -9.44
CA TRP A 334 0.15 8.84 -10.27
C TRP A 334 0.06 9.68 -11.53
N ILE A 335 0.98 10.62 -11.71
CA ILE A 335 0.89 11.70 -12.70
C ILE A 335 2.19 11.78 -13.51
N ASP A 336 2.07 11.82 -14.83
CA ASP A 336 3.17 11.97 -15.79
C ASP A 336 3.22 13.41 -16.32
N PHE A 337 4.32 14.09 -16.08
CA PHE A 337 4.61 15.46 -16.51
C PHE A 337 5.49 15.54 -17.76
N SER A 338 5.83 14.43 -18.43
CA SER A 338 6.76 14.36 -19.56
C SER A 338 6.43 15.31 -20.72
N ALA A 339 5.14 15.66 -20.90
CA ALA A 339 4.72 16.61 -21.93
C ALA A 339 5.05 18.08 -21.61
N TYR A 340 5.47 18.39 -20.37
CA TYR A 340 5.65 19.76 -19.88
C TYR A 340 7.01 19.99 -19.21
N VAL A 341 7.59 18.97 -18.59
CA VAL A 341 8.77 19.10 -17.74
C VAL A 341 9.79 18.03 -18.11
N LYS A 342 11.06 18.42 -18.20
CA LYS A 342 12.15 17.47 -18.39
C LYS A 342 12.54 16.80 -17.07
N PRO A 343 13.14 15.59 -17.12
CA PRO A 343 13.57 14.87 -15.93
C PRO A 343 14.43 15.71 -14.97
N GLU A 344 15.41 16.44 -15.51
CA GLU A 344 16.35 17.26 -14.74
C GLU A 344 15.71 18.45 -14.03
N ASP A 345 14.51 18.91 -14.48
CA ASP A 345 13.81 20.06 -13.92
C ASP A 345 12.74 19.68 -12.87
N MET A 346 12.45 18.39 -12.70
CA MET A 346 11.35 17.93 -11.84
C MET A 346 11.53 18.32 -10.38
N HIS A 347 12.71 18.13 -9.80
CA HIS A 347 12.96 18.50 -8.40
C HIS A 347 12.88 20.00 -8.20
N ASP A 348 13.47 20.81 -9.09
CA ASP A 348 13.38 22.26 -9.02
C ASP A 348 11.95 22.76 -9.12
N LEU A 349 11.17 22.21 -10.05
CA LEU A 349 9.75 22.55 -10.20
C LEU A 349 8.99 22.28 -8.89
N PHE A 350 9.07 21.06 -8.37
CA PHE A 350 8.23 20.69 -7.23
C PHE A 350 8.71 21.31 -5.91
N GLU A 351 10.02 21.28 -5.63
CA GLU A 351 10.56 21.79 -4.37
C GLU A 351 10.66 23.31 -4.35
N ASN A 352 11.22 23.94 -5.40
CA ASN A 352 11.56 25.37 -5.35
C ASN A 352 10.46 26.27 -5.93
N LYS A 353 9.74 25.84 -6.98
CA LYS A 353 8.70 26.66 -7.60
C LYS A 353 7.31 26.37 -7.02
N CYS A 354 6.95 25.10 -6.93
CA CYS A 354 5.62 24.72 -6.41
C CYS A 354 5.53 24.67 -4.88
N HIS A 355 6.65 24.57 -4.17
CA HIS A 355 6.72 24.32 -2.72
C HIS A 355 5.94 23.08 -2.29
N LEU A 356 6.12 21.98 -3.05
CA LEU A 356 5.49 20.69 -2.81
C LEU A 356 6.53 19.61 -2.58
N ALA A 357 6.24 18.67 -1.69
CA ALA A 357 7.02 17.44 -1.49
C ALA A 357 6.21 16.24 -2.01
N PRO A 358 6.31 15.85 -3.29
CA PRO A 358 5.71 14.63 -3.84
C PRO A 358 6.60 13.41 -3.55
N SER A 359 6.14 12.20 -3.87
CA SER A 359 7.08 11.11 -4.16
C SER A 359 7.46 11.18 -5.63
N PHE A 360 8.76 11.31 -5.91
CA PHE A 360 9.25 11.33 -7.30
C PHE A 360 9.18 9.94 -7.93
N GLY A 361 8.89 9.91 -9.22
CA GLY A 361 8.65 8.67 -9.96
C GLY A 361 9.85 7.73 -10.00
N GLU A 362 11.05 8.27 -9.99
CA GLU A 362 12.30 7.51 -9.93
C GLU A 362 12.39 6.57 -8.71
N TRP A 363 11.67 6.87 -7.62
CA TRP A 363 11.62 6.00 -6.43
C TRP A 363 10.80 4.71 -6.64
N PHE A 364 10.13 4.56 -7.79
CA PHE A 364 9.23 3.44 -8.11
C PHE A 364 9.67 2.58 -9.30
N GLY A 365 10.67 3.02 -10.04
CA GLY A 365 11.14 2.29 -11.23
C GLY A 365 12.28 2.98 -11.97
N GLY A 366 13.06 3.82 -11.26
CA GLY A 366 14.26 4.46 -11.77
C GLY A 366 13.98 5.52 -12.85
N GLU A 367 14.98 5.75 -13.70
CA GLU A 367 14.99 6.82 -14.73
C GLU A 367 13.79 6.78 -15.69
N SER A 368 13.22 5.61 -15.95
CA SER A 368 12.04 5.45 -16.82
C SER A 368 10.82 6.24 -16.33
N TYR A 369 10.79 6.59 -15.04
CA TYR A 369 9.71 7.33 -14.40
C TYR A 369 10.16 8.69 -13.84
N ALA A 370 11.29 9.23 -14.28
CA ALA A 370 11.84 10.47 -13.76
C ALA A 370 10.95 11.71 -13.99
N THR A 371 10.00 11.66 -14.93
CA THR A 371 8.99 12.73 -15.15
C THR A 371 7.67 12.50 -14.42
N PHE A 372 7.61 11.48 -13.59
CA PHE A 372 6.39 11.16 -12.85
C PHE A 372 6.46 11.65 -11.40
N VAL A 373 5.29 11.88 -10.83
CA VAL A 373 5.15 12.04 -9.38
C VAL A 373 3.95 11.24 -8.87
N ARG A 374 4.06 10.82 -7.61
CA ARG A 374 2.92 10.29 -6.86
C ARG A 374 2.52 11.29 -5.78
N LEU A 375 1.24 11.70 -5.78
CA LEU A 375 0.68 12.59 -4.78
C LEU A 375 -0.26 11.84 -3.85
N ASN A 376 -0.07 12.03 -2.55
CA ASN A 376 -0.97 11.54 -1.52
C ASN A 376 -2.19 12.48 -1.40
N LEU A 377 -3.38 11.94 -1.64
CA LEU A 377 -4.64 12.68 -1.62
C LEU A 377 -5.41 12.56 -0.30
N ALA A 378 -4.91 11.79 0.68
CA ALA A 378 -5.56 11.64 1.99
C ALA A 378 -5.20 12.81 2.93
N THR A 379 -5.58 14.00 2.50
CA THR A 379 -5.43 15.30 3.20
C THR A 379 -6.64 16.19 2.91
N SER A 380 -6.69 17.41 3.46
CA SER A 380 -7.81 18.32 3.21
C SER A 380 -7.92 18.73 1.73
N LEU A 381 -9.13 19.03 1.27
CA LEU A 381 -9.36 19.55 -0.09
C LEU A 381 -8.61 20.88 -0.31
N GLU A 382 -8.44 21.71 0.72
CA GLU A 382 -7.67 22.95 0.65
C GLU A 382 -6.20 22.70 0.32
N ASN A 383 -5.59 21.65 0.89
CA ASN A 383 -4.22 21.27 0.57
C ASN A 383 -4.12 20.79 -0.90
N ILE A 384 -5.10 20.03 -1.37
CA ILE A 384 -5.14 19.59 -2.78
C ILE A 384 -5.36 20.77 -3.73
N LYS A 385 -6.25 21.72 -3.40
CA LYS A 385 -6.42 22.97 -4.16
C LYS A 385 -5.14 23.77 -4.23
N SER A 386 -4.47 23.96 -3.09
CA SER A 386 -3.20 24.70 -3.01
C SER A 386 -2.11 24.03 -3.88
N ALA A 387 -1.97 22.72 -3.78
CA ALA A 387 -1.02 21.97 -4.59
C ALA A 387 -1.33 22.06 -6.09
N THR A 388 -2.58 21.85 -6.48
CA THR A 388 -3.02 21.89 -7.88
C THR A 388 -2.81 23.26 -8.49
N HIS A 389 -3.22 24.35 -7.80
CA HIS A 389 -3.01 25.72 -8.27
C HIS A 389 -1.52 26.08 -8.37
N SER A 390 -0.70 25.59 -7.42
CA SER A 390 0.74 25.83 -7.50
C SER A 390 1.38 25.13 -8.69
N ILE A 391 1.00 23.90 -8.99
CA ILE A 391 1.46 23.17 -10.19
C ILE A 391 1.06 23.95 -11.46
N ILE A 392 -0.22 24.32 -11.61
CA ILE A 392 -0.71 25.01 -12.80
C ILE A 392 -0.01 26.35 -13.02
N ARG A 393 0.30 27.09 -11.95
CA ARG A 393 0.96 28.41 -12.05
C ARG A 393 2.42 28.30 -12.52
N ASN A 394 3.09 27.21 -12.23
CA ASN A 394 4.55 27.08 -12.41
C ASN A 394 4.94 26.21 -13.63
N ILE A 395 3.97 25.62 -14.32
CA ILE A 395 4.12 24.96 -15.62
C ILE A 395 3.69 25.91 -16.76
#